data_49f61feb888d742289a8246ed4e0d17b
#
_entry.id   49f61feb888d742289a8246ed4e0d17b
#
_cell.length_a   1.000
_cell.length_b   1.000
_cell.length_c   1.000
_cell.angle_alpha   90.00
_cell.angle_beta   90.00
_cell.angle_gamma   90.00
#
_symmetry.space_group_name_H-M   'P 1'
#
loop_
_entity.id
_entity.type
_entity.pdbx_description
1 polymer ?
#
loop_
_entity_poly.entity_id
_entity_poly.type
_entity_poly.pdbx_seq_one_letter_code
_entity_poly.pdbx_strand_id
1 'polypeptide(L)'
;TLPKRLVVLGGGPIGSELTQAFARLGAKVTQVEMLPRIMIREDPDVSAIVMNKFREEGIDVLVNHKAKQFLVEGGRKVLVAEHDGRDVRIEFDAVLVAVGRVANTKGYGLEELGIPLAGTRTVETNEYLQTIYPNIYACGDVAGPYQFTHTAAHQAWYAAVNALFGMFRKFRA
;
A
#
# COMPACT_ATOMS: atom_id res chain seq x y z
N THR A 1 -15.83 -10.47 13.33
CA THR A 1 -17.17 -9.94 13.01
C THR A 1 -17.03 -8.91 11.90
N LEU A 2 -17.87 -8.96 10.87
CA LEU A 2 -17.92 -7.97 9.80
C LEU A 2 -18.38 -6.62 10.38
N PRO A 3 -17.64 -5.50 10.15
CA PRO A 3 -18.07 -4.18 10.60
C PRO A 3 -19.31 -3.74 9.80
N LYS A 4 -20.24 -3.04 10.47
CA LYS A 4 -21.41 -2.48 9.77
C LYS A 4 -21.00 -1.28 8.90
N ARG A 5 -20.12 -0.43 9.42
CA ARG A 5 -19.55 0.74 8.72
C ARG A 5 -18.04 0.62 8.69
N LEU A 6 -17.49 0.50 7.49
CA LEU A 6 -16.03 0.42 7.26
C LEU A 6 -15.56 1.68 6.55
N VAL A 7 -14.57 2.35 7.11
CA VAL A 7 -13.80 3.35 6.37
C VAL A 7 -12.53 2.70 5.82
N VAL A 8 -12.25 2.89 4.54
CA VAL A 8 -11.01 2.50 3.90
C VAL A 8 -10.23 3.76 3.53
N LEU A 9 -9.05 3.94 4.12
CA LEU A 9 -8.15 5.04 3.77
C LEU A 9 -7.18 4.60 2.68
N GLY A 10 -7.20 5.34 1.58
CA GLY A 10 -6.34 5.12 0.42
C GLY A 10 -7.11 4.52 -0.76
N GLY A 11 -6.93 5.14 -1.91
CA GLY A 11 -7.57 4.77 -3.18
C GLY A 11 -6.65 3.98 -4.12
N GLY A 12 -5.55 3.43 -3.63
CA GLY A 12 -4.68 2.54 -4.40
C GLY A 12 -5.31 1.15 -4.65
N PRO A 13 -4.62 0.24 -5.36
CA PRO A 13 -5.14 -1.09 -5.70
C PRO A 13 -5.64 -1.86 -4.48
N ILE A 14 -4.82 -1.96 -3.42
CA ILE A 14 -5.17 -2.70 -2.19
C ILE A 14 -6.42 -2.11 -1.52
N GLY A 15 -6.47 -0.78 -1.38
CA GLY A 15 -7.63 -0.10 -0.79
C GLY A 15 -8.89 -0.34 -1.61
N SER A 16 -8.81 -0.26 -2.93
CA SER A 16 -9.95 -0.45 -3.84
C SER A 16 -10.44 -1.90 -3.87
N GLU A 17 -9.53 -2.89 -3.93
CA GLU A 17 -9.89 -4.31 -3.87
C GLU A 17 -10.61 -4.66 -2.57
N LEU A 18 -10.07 -4.23 -1.43
CA LEU A 18 -10.68 -4.50 -0.12
C LEU A 18 -11.97 -3.71 0.10
N THR A 19 -12.07 -2.49 -0.42
CA THR A 19 -13.32 -1.71 -0.44
C THR A 19 -14.44 -2.51 -1.07
N GLN A 20 -14.22 -3.02 -2.28
CA GLN A 20 -15.24 -3.81 -2.98
C GLN A 20 -15.53 -5.15 -2.29
N ALA A 21 -14.49 -5.84 -1.82
CA ALA A 21 -14.66 -7.11 -1.13
C ALA A 21 -15.54 -6.96 0.12
N PHE A 22 -15.26 -5.98 0.98
CA PHE A 22 -16.05 -5.76 2.19
C PHE A 22 -17.48 -5.26 1.90
N ALA A 23 -17.66 -4.44 0.86
CA ALA A 23 -19.00 -4.01 0.44
C ALA A 23 -19.84 -5.20 -0.01
N ARG A 24 -19.30 -6.10 -0.83
CA ARG A 24 -19.97 -7.32 -1.28
C ARG A 24 -20.25 -8.32 -0.16
N LEU A 25 -19.48 -8.28 0.92
CA LEU A 25 -19.75 -9.05 2.13
C LEU A 25 -20.86 -8.42 3.01
N GLY A 26 -21.35 -7.22 2.67
CA GLY A 26 -22.46 -6.55 3.32
C GLY A 26 -22.09 -5.43 4.28
N ALA A 27 -20.83 -4.97 4.31
CA ALA A 27 -20.46 -3.75 5.03
C ALA A 27 -20.88 -2.49 4.24
N LYS A 28 -21.32 -1.44 4.92
CA LYS A 28 -21.38 -0.11 4.33
C LYS A 28 -19.98 0.46 4.30
N VAL A 29 -19.40 0.63 3.11
CA VAL A 29 -18.01 1.06 2.95
C VAL A 29 -17.94 2.49 2.44
N THR A 30 -17.08 3.29 3.07
CA THR A 30 -16.67 4.62 2.60
C THR A 30 -15.16 4.57 2.33
N GLN A 31 -14.75 4.73 1.08
CA GLN A 31 -13.36 4.87 0.70
C GLN A 31 -12.96 6.34 0.68
N VAL A 32 -11.87 6.69 1.34
CA VAL A 32 -11.37 8.07 1.45
C VAL A 32 -10.00 8.17 0.79
N GLU A 33 -9.88 9.05 -0.21
CA GLU A 33 -8.64 9.28 -0.97
C GLU A 33 -8.34 10.78 -1.03
N MET A 34 -7.09 11.14 -0.72
CA MET A 34 -6.64 12.53 -0.76
C MET A 34 -6.41 13.06 -2.17
N LEU A 35 -6.19 12.18 -3.14
CA LEU A 35 -5.97 12.52 -4.54
C LEU A 35 -7.30 12.66 -5.29
N PRO A 36 -7.29 13.27 -6.50
CA PRO A 36 -8.51 13.57 -7.24
C PRO A 36 -9.23 12.35 -7.83
N ARG A 37 -8.62 11.16 -7.77
CA ARG A 37 -9.22 9.90 -8.21
C ARG A 37 -8.58 8.70 -7.48
N ILE A 38 -9.31 7.61 -7.37
CA ILE A 38 -8.74 6.33 -6.95
C ILE A 38 -7.88 5.74 -8.08
N MET A 39 -7.05 4.75 -7.78
CA MET A 39 -6.17 4.10 -8.77
C MET A 39 -5.32 5.12 -9.55
N ILE A 40 -4.73 6.09 -8.84
CA ILE A 40 -4.06 7.26 -9.46
C ILE A 40 -2.88 6.86 -10.39
N ARG A 41 -2.29 5.69 -10.18
CA ARG A 41 -1.18 5.17 -10.99
C ARG A 41 -1.64 4.50 -12.29
N GLU A 42 -2.93 4.17 -12.38
CA GLU A 42 -3.54 3.58 -13.56
C GLU A 42 -4.03 4.66 -14.52
N ASP A 43 -4.37 4.28 -15.74
CA ASP A 43 -4.97 5.19 -16.70
C ASP A 43 -6.31 5.76 -16.18
N PRO A 44 -6.64 7.02 -16.52
CA PRO A 44 -7.89 7.64 -16.09
C PRO A 44 -9.14 6.82 -16.43
N ASP A 45 -9.15 6.16 -17.57
CA ASP A 45 -10.26 5.33 -18.03
C ASP A 45 -10.48 4.12 -17.11
N VAL A 46 -9.39 3.48 -16.68
CA VAL A 46 -9.43 2.37 -15.70
C VAL A 46 -9.99 2.85 -14.37
N SER A 47 -9.50 3.99 -13.88
CA SER A 47 -10.02 4.62 -12.67
C SER A 47 -11.52 4.91 -12.77
N ALA A 48 -11.98 5.44 -13.91
CA ALA A 48 -13.39 5.74 -14.15
C ALA A 48 -14.27 4.49 -14.15
N ILE A 49 -13.81 3.39 -14.75
CA ILE A 49 -14.52 2.09 -14.73
C ILE A 49 -14.72 1.62 -13.29
N VAL A 50 -13.66 1.63 -12.48
CA VAL A 50 -13.73 1.20 -11.06
C VAL A 50 -14.66 2.11 -10.26
N MET A 51 -14.53 3.44 -10.43
CA MET A 51 -15.39 4.43 -9.77
C MET A 51 -16.88 4.23 -10.08
N ASN A 52 -17.21 3.99 -11.35
CA ASN A 52 -18.58 3.76 -11.78
C ASN A 52 -19.13 2.47 -11.15
N LYS A 53 -18.31 1.41 -11.16
CA LYS A 53 -18.70 0.14 -10.54
C LYS A 53 -18.93 0.27 -9.04
N PHE A 54 -18.11 1.03 -8.35
CA PHE A 54 -18.29 1.30 -6.91
C PHE A 54 -19.60 2.05 -6.64
N ARG A 55 -19.94 3.05 -7.46
CA ARG A 55 -21.22 3.77 -7.33
C ARG A 55 -22.44 2.83 -7.54
N GLU A 56 -22.37 1.96 -8.55
CA GLU A 56 -23.41 0.96 -8.81
C GLU A 56 -23.60 0.00 -7.61
N GLU A 57 -22.51 -0.34 -6.92
CA GLU A 57 -22.51 -1.23 -5.76
C GLU A 57 -22.81 -0.49 -4.44
N GLY A 58 -23.13 0.81 -4.48
CA GLY A 58 -23.51 1.61 -3.31
C GLY A 58 -22.34 1.95 -2.38
N ILE A 59 -21.11 1.94 -2.91
CA ILE A 59 -19.90 2.31 -2.17
C ILE A 59 -19.72 3.83 -2.24
N ASP A 60 -19.53 4.45 -1.09
CA ASP A 60 -19.21 5.87 -0.98
C ASP A 60 -17.70 6.07 -1.25
N VAL A 61 -17.34 6.81 -2.31
CA VAL A 61 -15.95 7.15 -2.62
C VAL A 61 -15.74 8.65 -2.51
N LEU A 62 -14.93 9.05 -1.53
CA LEU A 62 -14.61 10.45 -1.22
C LEU A 62 -13.19 10.75 -1.70
N VAL A 63 -13.06 11.28 -2.92
CA VAL A 63 -11.78 11.77 -3.47
C VAL A 63 -11.56 13.24 -3.04
N ASN A 64 -10.31 13.72 -3.12
CA ASN A 64 -9.89 15.03 -2.59
C ASN A 64 -10.20 15.21 -1.09
N HIS A 65 -10.23 14.11 -0.34
CA HIS A 65 -10.48 14.13 1.10
C HIS A 65 -9.23 13.70 1.86
N LYS A 66 -8.58 14.64 2.52
CA LYS A 66 -7.37 14.38 3.30
C LYS A 66 -7.73 14.01 4.74
N ALA A 67 -7.48 12.78 5.13
CA ALA A 67 -7.65 12.35 6.52
C ALA A 67 -6.77 13.18 7.47
N LYS A 68 -7.35 13.73 8.53
CA LYS A 68 -6.69 14.58 9.53
C LYS A 68 -6.53 13.87 10.86
N GLN A 69 -7.61 13.33 11.39
CA GLN A 69 -7.60 12.72 12.73
C GLN A 69 -8.77 11.75 12.94
N PHE A 70 -8.59 10.87 13.91
CA PHE A 70 -9.63 9.99 14.41
C PHE A 70 -10.08 10.48 15.79
N LEU A 71 -11.37 10.52 16.01
CA LEU A 71 -12.00 10.98 17.26
C LEU A 71 -12.98 9.94 17.79
N VAL A 72 -13.29 10.05 19.07
CA VAL A 72 -14.44 9.37 19.69
C VAL A 72 -15.38 10.45 20.20
N GLU A 73 -16.57 10.54 19.62
CA GLU A 73 -17.59 11.54 19.95
C GLU A 73 -18.90 10.84 20.35
N GLY A 74 -19.35 11.04 21.58
CA GLY A 74 -20.56 10.40 22.08
C GLY A 74 -20.53 8.86 21.96
N GLY A 75 -19.36 8.23 22.13
CA GLY A 75 -19.17 6.78 21.98
C GLY A 75 -19.07 6.29 20.54
N ARG A 76 -19.11 7.17 19.55
CA ARG A 76 -18.95 6.85 18.11
C ARG A 76 -17.56 7.19 17.63
N LYS A 77 -16.98 6.33 16.81
CA LYS A 77 -15.70 6.60 16.14
C LYS A 77 -15.95 7.46 14.90
N VAL A 78 -15.18 8.52 14.74
CA VAL A 78 -15.32 9.49 13.66
C VAL A 78 -13.95 9.75 13.03
N LEU A 79 -13.87 9.62 11.71
CA LEU A 79 -12.79 10.18 10.92
C LEU A 79 -13.14 11.60 10.54
N VAL A 80 -12.24 12.53 10.83
CA VAL A 80 -12.28 13.90 10.29
C VAL A 80 -11.37 13.96 9.09
N ALA A 81 -11.94 14.28 7.93
CA ALA A 81 -11.20 14.52 6.69
C ALA A 81 -11.43 15.96 6.22
N GLU A 82 -10.42 16.56 5.61
CA GLU A 82 -10.54 17.89 5.02
C GLU A 82 -10.91 17.76 3.53
N HIS A 83 -11.88 18.52 3.11
CA HIS A 83 -12.26 18.69 1.71
C HIS A 83 -12.57 20.17 1.44
N ASP A 84 -11.86 20.78 0.49
CA ASP A 84 -12.01 22.20 0.14
C ASP A 84 -11.95 23.16 1.34
N GLY A 85 -11.02 22.92 2.26
CA GLY A 85 -10.81 23.73 3.46
C GLY A 85 -11.86 23.52 4.55
N ARG A 86 -12.76 22.54 4.41
CA ARG A 86 -13.81 22.21 5.39
C ARG A 86 -13.62 20.82 5.96
N ASP A 87 -13.96 20.64 7.22
CA ASP A 87 -13.92 19.35 7.87
C ASP A 87 -15.18 18.53 7.56
N VAL A 88 -14.99 17.36 6.99
CA VAL A 88 -16.02 16.33 6.74
C VAL A 88 -15.87 15.24 7.80
N ARG A 89 -16.98 14.86 8.44
CA ARG A 89 -17.03 13.88 9.52
C ARG A 89 -17.66 12.58 9.01
N ILE A 90 -16.95 11.48 9.19
CA ILE A 90 -17.34 10.16 8.69
C ILE A 90 -17.37 9.20 9.87
N GLU A 91 -18.54 8.73 10.26
CA GLU A 91 -18.69 7.74 11.32
C GLU A 91 -18.29 6.35 10.82
N PHE A 92 -17.62 5.58 11.67
CA PHE A 92 -17.19 4.21 11.33
C PHE A 92 -17.17 3.29 12.56
N ASP A 93 -17.21 1.99 12.32
CA ASP A 93 -17.02 0.96 13.33
C ASP A 93 -15.59 0.40 13.29
N ALA A 94 -15.03 0.27 12.06
CA ALA A 94 -13.67 -0.14 11.81
C ALA A 94 -13.04 0.71 10.70
N VAL A 95 -11.71 0.82 10.72
CA VAL A 95 -10.91 1.47 9.66
C VAL A 95 -9.90 0.48 9.11
N LEU A 96 -9.76 0.49 7.79
CA LEU A 96 -8.70 -0.19 7.05
C LEU A 96 -7.76 0.88 6.48
N VAL A 97 -6.49 0.80 6.81
CA VAL A 97 -5.48 1.78 6.38
C VAL A 97 -4.66 1.18 5.24
N ALA A 98 -4.81 1.75 4.03
CA ALA A 98 -4.14 1.32 2.80
C ALA A 98 -3.42 2.48 2.10
N VAL A 99 -2.75 3.33 2.89
CA VAL A 99 -2.12 4.60 2.44
C VAL A 99 -0.70 4.43 1.89
N GLY A 100 -0.27 3.21 1.66
CA GLY A 100 1.04 2.90 1.07
C GLY A 100 1.85 1.91 1.90
N ARG A 101 3.06 1.65 1.42
CA ARG A 101 4.04 0.77 2.05
C ARG A 101 5.37 1.48 2.21
N VAL A 102 6.05 1.19 3.28
CA VAL A 102 7.43 1.62 3.54
C VAL A 102 8.26 0.37 3.78
N ALA A 103 9.39 0.26 3.09
CA ALA A 103 10.32 -0.83 3.31
C ALA A 103 10.81 -0.81 4.75
N ASN A 104 10.81 -1.98 5.42
CA ASN A 104 11.37 -2.08 6.77
C ASN A 104 12.88 -2.28 6.66
N THR A 105 13.63 -1.20 6.82
CA THR A 105 15.09 -1.16 6.63
C THR A 105 15.85 -0.82 7.91
N LYS A 106 15.21 -0.91 9.08
CA LYS A 106 15.81 -0.51 10.36
C LYS A 106 15.67 -1.57 11.43
N GLY A 107 16.61 -1.57 12.38
CA GLY A 107 16.54 -2.37 13.59
C GLY A 107 16.99 -3.83 13.46
N TYR A 108 17.72 -4.17 12.38
CA TYR A 108 18.28 -5.50 12.17
C TYR A 108 19.69 -5.49 11.56
N GLY A 109 20.45 -4.42 11.80
CA GLY A 109 21.88 -4.37 11.55
C GLY A 109 22.32 -3.77 10.21
N LEU A 110 21.41 -3.24 9.39
CA LEU A 110 21.81 -2.61 8.11
C LEU A 110 22.59 -1.33 8.33
N GLU A 111 22.22 -0.55 9.33
CA GLU A 111 22.84 0.71 9.69
C GLU A 111 24.28 0.48 10.19
N GLU A 112 24.47 -0.51 11.05
CA GLU A 112 25.77 -0.88 11.65
C GLU A 112 26.72 -1.42 10.58
N LEU A 113 26.19 -2.12 9.57
CA LEU A 113 26.95 -2.60 8.43
C LEU A 113 27.19 -1.53 7.36
N GLY A 114 26.57 -0.36 7.49
CA GLY A 114 26.68 0.71 6.50
C GLY A 114 26.10 0.33 5.12
N ILE A 115 25.09 -0.56 5.09
CA ILE A 115 24.45 -0.94 3.83
C ILE A 115 23.58 0.23 3.35
N PRO A 116 23.83 0.78 2.14
CA PRO A 116 23.15 1.96 1.66
C PRO A 116 21.69 1.68 1.29
N LEU A 117 20.87 2.72 1.43
CA LEU A 117 19.50 2.74 0.95
C LEU A 117 19.40 3.57 -0.33
N ALA A 118 18.68 3.08 -1.32
CA ALA A 118 18.33 3.83 -2.51
C ALA A 118 17.40 5.01 -2.20
N GLY A 119 17.22 5.93 -3.14
CA GLY A 119 16.32 7.08 -2.98
C GLY A 119 14.86 6.71 -2.68
N THR A 120 14.45 5.50 -3.01
CA THR A 120 13.14 4.89 -2.66
C THR A 120 13.07 4.37 -1.22
N ARG A 121 14.14 4.52 -0.44
CA ARG A 121 14.32 3.96 0.92
C ARG A 121 14.30 2.44 0.97
N THR A 122 14.61 1.78 -0.12
CA THR A 122 14.85 0.32 -0.18
C THR A 122 16.34 0.04 -0.09
N VAL A 123 16.72 -1.17 0.29
CA VAL A 123 18.12 -1.60 0.33
C VAL A 123 18.68 -1.55 -1.09
N GLU A 124 19.84 -0.89 -1.26
CA GLU A 124 20.51 -0.84 -2.55
C GLU A 124 21.13 -2.20 -2.90
N THR A 125 20.79 -2.70 -4.08
CA THR A 125 21.32 -3.97 -4.59
C THR A 125 21.75 -3.83 -6.05
N ASN A 126 22.67 -4.69 -6.45
CA ASN A 126 22.99 -4.86 -7.86
C ASN A 126 21.95 -5.74 -8.58
N GLU A 127 22.15 -5.99 -9.87
CA GLU A 127 21.25 -6.81 -10.70
C GLU A 127 21.20 -8.31 -10.28
N TYR A 128 22.05 -8.74 -9.36
CA TYR A 128 22.03 -10.07 -8.76
C TYR A 128 21.36 -10.12 -7.40
N LEU A 129 20.75 -9.00 -6.98
CA LEU A 129 20.13 -8.78 -5.66
C LEU A 129 21.13 -8.80 -4.49
N GLN A 130 22.41 -8.59 -4.78
CA GLN A 130 23.50 -8.54 -3.81
C GLN A 130 23.68 -7.11 -3.32
N THR A 131 23.90 -6.94 -2.03
CA THR A 131 24.27 -5.65 -1.42
C THR A 131 25.74 -5.31 -1.69
N ILE A 132 26.28 -4.29 -1.02
CA ILE A 132 27.72 -3.99 -1.03
C ILE A 132 28.56 -5.15 -0.46
N TYR A 133 27.95 -6.04 0.33
CA TYR A 133 28.61 -7.25 0.83
C TYR A 133 28.28 -8.45 -0.05
N PRO A 134 29.31 -9.20 -0.48
CA PRO A 134 29.12 -10.31 -1.43
C PRO A 134 28.34 -11.50 -0.87
N ASN A 135 28.18 -11.60 0.42
CA ASN A 135 27.44 -12.64 1.12
C ASN A 135 26.09 -12.20 1.67
N ILE A 136 25.67 -10.94 1.40
CA ILE A 136 24.38 -10.41 1.84
C ILE A 136 23.54 -10.02 0.64
N TYR A 137 22.37 -10.60 0.56
CA TYR A 137 21.37 -10.38 -0.49
C TYR A 137 20.11 -9.79 0.08
N ALA A 138 19.40 -8.98 -0.72
CA ALA A 138 18.08 -8.46 -0.34
C ALA A 138 17.07 -8.77 -1.45
N CYS A 139 15.85 -9.16 -1.04
CA CYS A 139 14.75 -9.47 -1.96
C CYS A 139 13.40 -9.06 -1.37
N GLY A 140 12.42 -8.91 -2.22
CA GLY A 140 11.06 -8.48 -1.84
C GLY A 140 10.94 -6.98 -1.60
N ASP A 141 9.97 -6.60 -0.78
CA ASP A 141 9.61 -5.20 -0.52
C ASP A 141 10.80 -4.36 -0.01
N VAL A 142 11.75 -5.00 0.67
CA VAL A 142 12.95 -4.34 1.20
C VAL A 142 13.93 -3.92 0.10
N ALA A 143 13.97 -4.65 -1.02
CA ALA A 143 14.86 -4.37 -2.15
C ALA A 143 14.18 -3.53 -3.26
N GLY A 144 12.85 -3.63 -3.40
CA GLY A 144 12.12 -2.96 -4.49
C GLY A 144 12.50 -3.52 -5.89
N PRO A 145 12.22 -2.76 -6.96
CA PRO A 145 11.37 -1.57 -7.01
C PRO A 145 9.88 -1.88 -6.86
N TYR A 146 9.46 -3.12 -7.07
CA TYR A 146 8.06 -3.54 -7.03
C TYR A 146 7.75 -4.27 -5.72
N GLN A 147 6.74 -3.77 -5.00
CA GLN A 147 6.30 -4.32 -3.72
C GLN A 147 5.09 -5.25 -3.92
N PHE A 148 5.31 -6.38 -4.61
CA PHE A 148 4.30 -7.40 -4.87
C PHE A 148 4.76 -8.76 -4.35
N THR A 149 3.84 -9.55 -3.84
CA THR A 149 4.13 -10.90 -3.29
C THR A 149 4.80 -11.82 -4.31
N HIS A 150 4.30 -11.84 -5.55
CA HIS A 150 4.90 -12.64 -6.62
C HIS A 150 6.29 -12.15 -7.04
N THR A 151 6.53 -10.82 -7.03
CA THR A 151 7.86 -10.25 -7.28
C THR A 151 8.82 -10.65 -6.17
N ALA A 152 8.38 -10.58 -4.91
CA ALA A 152 9.21 -10.98 -3.77
C ALA A 152 9.62 -12.46 -3.85
N ALA A 153 8.68 -13.36 -4.19
CA ALA A 153 8.98 -14.79 -4.38
C ALA A 153 9.96 -15.01 -5.53
N HIS A 154 9.80 -14.28 -6.64
CA HIS A 154 10.70 -14.38 -7.79
C HIS A 154 12.11 -13.88 -7.44
N GLN A 155 12.22 -12.72 -6.81
CA GLN A 155 13.50 -12.19 -6.33
C GLN A 155 14.16 -13.14 -5.33
N ALA A 156 13.41 -13.76 -4.42
CA ALA A 156 13.94 -14.70 -3.45
C ALA A 156 14.62 -15.90 -4.13
N TRP A 157 14.02 -16.41 -5.22
CA TRP A 157 14.63 -17.47 -6.02
C TRP A 157 15.97 -17.02 -6.63
N TYR A 158 16.02 -15.82 -7.25
CA TYR A 158 17.26 -15.28 -7.80
C TYR A 158 18.34 -15.08 -6.72
N ALA A 159 17.96 -14.49 -5.60
CA ALA A 159 18.89 -14.27 -4.48
C ALA A 159 19.46 -15.59 -3.95
N ALA A 160 18.61 -16.59 -3.72
CA ALA A 160 19.03 -17.91 -3.24
C ALA A 160 19.97 -18.62 -4.23
N VAL A 161 19.62 -18.62 -5.52
CA VAL A 161 20.44 -19.26 -6.57
C VAL A 161 21.80 -18.55 -6.69
N ASN A 162 21.83 -17.22 -6.68
CA ASN A 162 23.06 -16.45 -6.74
C ASN A 162 23.95 -16.65 -5.49
N ALA A 163 23.34 -16.77 -4.32
CA ALA A 163 24.08 -17.03 -3.08
C ALA A 163 24.72 -18.43 -3.05
N LEU A 164 24.05 -19.44 -3.61
CA LEU A 164 24.51 -20.83 -3.56
C LEU A 164 25.47 -21.20 -4.69
N PHE A 165 25.26 -20.66 -5.89
CA PHE A 165 25.94 -21.10 -7.10
C PHE A 165 26.77 -20.01 -7.79
N GLY A 166 26.86 -18.82 -7.21
CA GLY A 166 27.54 -17.67 -7.77
C GLY A 166 26.61 -16.76 -8.60
N MET A 167 27.10 -15.57 -8.93
CA MET A 167 26.34 -14.51 -9.60
C MET A 167 26.14 -14.78 -11.09
N PHE A 168 25.23 -15.66 -11.47
CA PHE A 168 24.95 -15.96 -12.87
C PHE A 168 23.51 -15.65 -13.33
N ARG A 169 22.58 -15.36 -12.41
CA ARG A 169 21.18 -15.05 -12.71
C ARG A 169 20.86 -13.61 -12.36
N LYS A 170 20.72 -12.77 -13.39
CA LYS A 170 20.33 -11.37 -13.23
C LYS A 170 18.82 -11.25 -13.08
N PHE A 171 18.38 -10.54 -12.04
CA PHE A 171 17.02 -10.08 -11.93
C PHE A 171 16.87 -8.81 -12.77
N ARG A 172 15.97 -8.84 -13.74
CA ARG A 172 15.58 -7.67 -14.55
C ARG A 172 14.14 -7.35 -14.22
N ALA A 173 13.94 -6.13 -13.68
CA ALA A 173 12.63 -5.59 -13.36
C ALA A 173 11.97 -5.01 -14.62
#